data_47f63ffe2811cfd87a396a9abd217e2f
#
_entry.id   47f63ffe2811cfd87a396a9abd217e2f
#
_cell.length_a   1.000
_cell.length_b   1.000
_cell.length_c   1.000
_cell.angle_alpha   90.00
_cell.angle_beta   90.00
_cell.angle_gamma   90.00
#
_symmetry.space_group_name_H-M   'P 1'
#
loop_
_entity.id
_entity.type
_entity.pdbx_description
1 polymer ?
#
loop_
_entity_poly.entity_id
_entity_poly.type
_entity_poly.pdbx_seq_one_letter_code
_entity_poly.pdbx_strand_id
1 'polypeptide(L)'
;MQRLGWGSAFLAIPLAAGLATERLGLHIIQRTRWARGMTQIFRVDNPLFGRGLKWQQRLCYLNAMLHFQFGLPRVAFLTAPLAYLLFNLNIIHSSASLIFAYVLPHLVMSLYVNSRMNGRFRYTFWGEIYETVMCFHLVIPTILTLLSPKHGKFNVTDKGGVLDQGFFDFHIVRPHVIVALLLGIGIVAGVVRAVMHDYFGVDPYVIALNVGWAIFSLIILMAAIAVARETKQVRKTIRVDVQIPAIIHYASGISSRTQTSNLSMGGAQLDAPDGRHETDEIEEIDLMLKSGAITIPVSKISGDEESIRLRFEAMPLARRRELVRVVLARADAWIQPEYKQDNPLISLGTIIRTVFELFWLTWKGRHDKRKNVDPVAAAAKEDGVA
;
A
#
# COMPACT_ATOMS: atom_id res chain seq x y z
N MET A 1 29.43 -6.33 12.57
CA MET A 1 29.76 -7.72 12.21
C MET A 1 30.60 -7.75 10.93
N GLN A 2 30.12 -7.32 9.75
CA GLN A 2 30.87 -7.39 8.47
C GLN A 2 32.20 -6.61 8.51
N ARG A 3 32.29 -5.47 9.18
CA ARG A 3 33.56 -4.72 9.39
C ARG A 3 34.62 -5.51 10.17
N LEU A 4 34.20 -6.53 10.92
CA LEU A 4 35.07 -7.42 11.70
C LEU A 4 35.36 -8.74 10.96
N GLY A 5 35.05 -8.81 9.68
CA GLY A 5 35.32 -9.98 8.84
C GLY A 5 34.25 -11.08 8.84
N TRP A 6 33.16 -10.90 9.62
CA TRP A 6 32.07 -11.88 9.64
C TRP A 6 31.27 -11.84 8.34
N GLY A 7 30.97 -13.02 7.79
CA GLY A 7 30.04 -13.18 6.69
C GLY A 7 28.60 -13.02 7.13
N SER A 8 27.71 -12.73 6.18
CA SER A 8 26.25 -12.75 6.40
C SER A 8 25.58 -13.42 5.21
N ALA A 9 24.51 -14.15 5.48
CA ALA A 9 23.64 -14.73 4.46
C ALA A 9 22.19 -14.36 4.75
N PHE A 10 21.43 -14.16 3.68
CA PHE A 10 19.99 -13.94 3.75
C PHE A 10 19.26 -15.24 3.42
N LEU A 11 18.37 -15.67 4.31
CA LEU A 11 17.50 -16.82 4.10
C LEU A 11 16.10 -16.32 3.76
N ALA A 12 15.64 -16.59 2.55
CA ALA A 12 14.33 -16.13 2.05
C ALA A 12 13.16 -17.02 2.55
N ILE A 13 13.16 -17.36 3.84
CA ILE A 13 12.08 -18.12 4.48
C ILE A 13 11.42 -17.22 5.52
N PRO A 14 10.09 -17.03 5.48
CA PRO A 14 9.37 -16.30 6.53
C PRO A 14 9.47 -17.04 7.87
N LEU A 15 10.21 -16.52 8.82
CA LEU A 15 10.38 -17.09 10.16
C LEU A 15 9.53 -16.40 11.22
N ALA A 16 9.02 -15.21 10.90
CA ALA A 16 8.18 -14.43 11.80
C ALA A 16 7.23 -13.55 11.00
N ALA A 17 6.07 -13.29 11.57
CA ALA A 17 5.12 -12.34 11.03
C ALA A 17 4.69 -11.35 12.11
N GLY A 18 4.28 -10.16 11.67
CA GLY A 18 3.82 -9.11 12.55
C GLY A 18 2.77 -8.25 11.88
N LEU A 19 2.02 -7.50 12.68
CA LEU A 19 1.05 -6.54 12.15
C LEU A 19 1.78 -5.44 11.37
N ALA A 20 1.34 -5.22 10.14
CA ALA A 20 1.71 -4.04 9.36
C ALA A 20 1.02 -2.79 9.91
N THR A 21 1.40 -1.62 9.42
CA THR A 21 0.67 -0.39 9.70
C THR A 21 -0.64 -0.40 8.91
N GLU A 22 -1.74 -0.16 9.59
CA GLU A 22 -3.10 -0.30 9.05
C GLU A 22 -3.60 0.97 8.36
N ARG A 23 -2.97 2.12 8.69
CA ARG A 23 -3.33 3.46 8.17
C ARG A 23 -2.15 4.09 7.46
N LEU A 24 -2.45 4.87 6.41
CA LEU A 24 -1.43 5.60 5.65
C LEU A 24 -0.59 6.52 6.55
N GLY A 25 -1.22 7.25 7.47
CA GLY A 25 -0.50 8.12 8.42
C GLY A 25 0.53 7.37 9.27
N LEU A 26 0.17 6.18 9.79
CA LEU A 26 1.08 5.34 10.56
C LEU A 26 2.21 4.78 9.68
N HIS A 27 1.90 4.45 8.42
CA HIS A 27 2.90 4.03 7.45
C HIS A 27 3.91 5.13 7.15
N ILE A 28 3.45 6.38 6.96
CA ILE A 28 4.32 7.55 6.77
C ILE A 28 5.24 7.76 7.99
N ILE A 29 4.71 7.68 9.20
CA ILE A 29 5.51 7.80 10.44
C ILE A 29 6.60 6.71 10.48
N GLN A 30 6.25 5.46 10.17
CA GLN A 30 7.19 4.36 10.14
C GLN A 30 8.30 4.57 9.10
N ARG A 31 7.94 4.97 7.88
CA ARG A 31 8.89 5.22 6.78
C ARG A 31 9.77 6.43 7.02
N THR A 32 9.22 7.49 7.59
CA THR A 32 9.99 8.67 8.00
C THR A 32 11.05 8.31 9.03
N ARG A 33 10.73 7.43 9.98
CA ARG A 33 11.70 6.92 10.95
C ARG A 33 12.83 6.13 10.29
N TRP A 34 12.50 5.27 9.31
CA TRP A 34 13.50 4.50 8.58
C TRP A 34 14.38 5.41 7.71
N ALA A 35 13.78 6.35 7.01
CA ALA A 35 14.51 7.33 6.20
C ALA A 35 15.48 8.15 7.07
N ARG A 36 15.02 8.61 8.24
CA ARG A 36 15.86 9.31 9.21
C ARG A 36 17.03 8.44 9.70
N GLY A 37 16.77 7.18 10.08
CA GLY A 37 17.81 6.25 10.53
C GLY A 37 18.87 5.99 9.45
N MET A 38 18.46 5.78 8.19
CA MET A 38 19.38 5.58 7.08
C MET A 38 20.17 6.84 6.76
N THR A 39 19.57 8.03 6.86
CA THR A 39 20.24 9.31 6.70
C THR A 39 21.23 9.58 7.82
N GLN A 40 20.91 9.19 9.07
CA GLN A 40 21.85 9.26 10.20
C GLN A 40 23.09 8.38 9.97
N ILE A 41 22.90 7.13 9.52
CA ILE A 41 24.01 6.23 9.17
C ILE A 41 24.87 6.88 8.06
N PHE A 42 24.24 7.41 7.02
CA PHE A 42 24.94 8.10 5.92
C PHE A 42 25.80 9.26 6.43
N ARG A 43 25.31 10.02 7.42
CA ARG A 43 25.97 11.22 7.93
C ARG A 43 27.00 10.94 9.02
N VAL A 44 26.74 10.02 9.91
CA VAL A 44 27.53 9.82 11.16
C VAL A 44 28.46 8.61 11.07
N ASP A 45 28.01 7.50 10.48
CA ASP A 45 28.76 6.24 10.39
C ASP A 45 28.76 5.72 8.96
N ASN A 46 29.23 6.54 8.02
CA ASN A 46 29.14 6.27 6.60
C ASN A 46 29.96 5.02 6.21
N PRO A 47 29.33 3.94 5.73
CA PRO A 47 30.01 2.72 5.35
C PRO A 47 31.00 2.89 4.20
N LEU A 48 30.87 3.92 3.36
CA LEU A 48 31.81 4.18 2.25
C LEU A 48 33.23 4.44 2.75
N PHE A 49 33.35 5.10 3.91
CA PHE A 49 34.64 5.46 4.50
C PHE A 49 35.06 4.53 5.65
N GLY A 50 34.15 3.62 6.07
CA GLY A 50 34.40 2.67 7.17
C GLY A 50 35.46 1.64 6.80
N ARG A 51 36.38 1.34 7.74
CA ARG A 51 37.36 0.29 7.58
C ARG A 51 36.70 -1.10 7.65
N GLY A 52 37.32 -2.12 7.02
CA GLY A 52 36.91 -3.53 7.15
C GLY A 52 35.78 -3.97 6.19
N LEU A 53 35.25 -3.09 5.33
CA LEU A 53 34.27 -3.46 4.31
C LEU A 53 34.94 -3.60 2.94
N LYS A 54 34.54 -4.64 2.20
CA LYS A 54 34.89 -4.81 0.77
C LYS A 54 34.15 -3.76 -0.06
N TRP A 55 34.67 -3.40 -1.25
CA TRP A 55 34.07 -2.37 -2.10
C TRP A 55 32.63 -2.70 -2.52
N GLN A 56 32.34 -3.99 -2.80
CA GLN A 56 30.99 -4.44 -3.14
C GLN A 56 30.00 -4.20 -1.98
N GLN A 57 30.42 -4.48 -0.76
CA GLN A 57 29.60 -4.22 0.45
C GLN A 57 29.34 -2.72 0.62
N ARG A 58 30.34 -1.87 0.35
CA ARG A 58 30.17 -0.42 0.40
C ARG A 58 29.14 0.07 -0.59
N LEU A 59 29.15 -0.46 -1.84
CA LEU A 59 28.13 -0.13 -2.85
C LEU A 59 26.73 -0.58 -2.43
N CYS A 60 26.59 -1.78 -1.85
CA CYS A 60 25.30 -2.25 -1.33
C CYS A 60 24.77 -1.35 -0.23
N TYR A 61 25.63 -0.93 0.71
CA TYR A 61 25.22 0.00 1.77
C TYR A 61 24.88 1.38 1.22
N LEU A 62 25.64 1.90 0.26
CA LEU A 62 25.35 3.15 -0.42
C LEU A 62 23.96 3.12 -1.06
N ASN A 63 23.69 2.07 -1.85
CA ASN A 63 22.38 1.88 -2.49
C ASN A 63 21.24 1.86 -1.47
N ALA A 64 21.41 1.13 -0.34
CA ALA A 64 20.41 1.08 0.73
C ALA A 64 20.18 2.45 1.39
N MET A 65 21.23 3.24 1.58
CA MET A 65 21.11 4.60 2.16
C MET A 65 20.46 5.58 1.17
N LEU A 66 20.86 5.56 -0.10
CA LEU A 66 20.32 6.42 -1.15
C LEU A 66 18.86 6.11 -1.45
N HIS A 67 18.43 4.86 -1.28
CA HIS A 67 17.02 4.48 -1.46
C HIS A 67 16.06 5.39 -0.66
N PHE A 68 16.43 5.86 0.51
CA PHE A 68 15.58 6.73 1.32
C PHE A 68 15.72 8.22 1.00
N GLN A 69 16.59 8.60 0.07
CA GLN A 69 16.78 9.99 -0.35
C GLN A 69 15.92 10.39 -1.57
N PHE A 70 15.05 9.49 -2.03
CA PHE A 70 14.24 9.70 -3.23
C PHE A 70 13.26 10.90 -3.13
N GLY A 71 12.96 11.38 -1.92
CA GLY A 71 11.95 12.42 -1.72
C GLY A 71 12.22 13.69 -2.54
N LEU A 72 13.41 14.27 -2.43
CA LEU A 72 13.76 15.50 -3.17
C LEU A 72 13.83 15.28 -4.69
N PRO A 73 14.54 14.27 -5.23
CA PRO A 73 14.51 13.97 -6.66
C PRO A 73 13.10 13.73 -7.20
N ARG A 74 12.23 13.07 -6.44
CA ARG A 74 10.84 12.82 -6.86
C ARG A 74 10.02 14.10 -6.94
N VAL A 75 10.13 15.00 -5.95
CA VAL A 75 9.46 16.29 -5.99
C VAL A 75 9.97 17.12 -7.18
N ALA A 76 11.29 17.15 -7.40
CA ALA A 76 11.86 17.83 -8.55
C ALA A 76 11.33 17.26 -9.88
N PHE A 77 11.27 15.93 -10.01
CA PHE A 77 10.74 15.28 -11.22
C PHE A 77 9.27 15.64 -11.48
N LEU A 78 8.43 15.65 -10.43
CA LEU A 78 7.00 15.96 -10.55
C LEU A 78 6.77 17.43 -10.93
N THR A 79 7.61 18.35 -10.45
CA THR A 79 7.43 19.80 -10.64
C THR A 79 8.25 20.38 -11.78
N ALA A 80 9.24 19.64 -12.30
CA ALA A 80 10.12 20.11 -13.37
C ALA A 80 9.39 20.68 -14.60
N PRO A 81 8.33 20.08 -15.14
CA PRO A 81 7.64 20.62 -16.30
C PRO A 81 7.01 22.00 -16.04
N LEU A 82 6.67 22.32 -14.76
CA LEU A 82 6.11 23.62 -14.39
C LEU A 82 7.07 24.79 -14.66
N ALA A 83 8.38 24.54 -14.54
CA ALA A 83 9.40 25.57 -14.83
C ALA A 83 9.28 26.09 -16.28
N TYR A 84 9.04 25.21 -17.23
CA TYR A 84 8.82 25.59 -18.62
C TYR A 84 7.38 26.05 -18.86
N LEU A 85 6.38 25.31 -18.40
CA LEU A 85 4.98 25.59 -18.72
C LEU A 85 4.48 26.90 -18.12
N LEU A 86 4.95 27.29 -16.92
CA LEU A 86 4.53 28.54 -16.26
C LEU A 86 5.49 29.68 -16.43
N PHE A 87 6.82 29.42 -16.44
CA PHE A 87 7.85 30.46 -16.37
C PHE A 87 8.73 30.52 -17.60
N ASN A 88 8.52 29.65 -18.60
CA ASN A 88 9.36 29.55 -19.82
C ASN A 88 10.85 29.28 -19.54
N LEU A 89 11.14 28.63 -18.42
CA LEU A 89 12.50 28.28 -18.03
C LEU A 89 12.88 26.91 -18.62
N ASN A 90 13.82 26.90 -19.55
CA ASN A 90 14.37 25.66 -20.09
C ASN A 90 15.36 25.04 -19.10
N ILE A 91 14.99 23.93 -18.48
CA ILE A 91 15.90 23.17 -17.62
C ILE A 91 16.92 22.38 -18.45
N ILE A 92 16.50 21.87 -19.61
CA ILE A 92 17.33 21.10 -20.53
C ILE A 92 17.41 21.86 -21.86
N HIS A 93 18.57 22.40 -22.15
CA HIS A 93 18.83 23.11 -23.40
C HIS A 93 19.16 22.12 -24.53
N SER A 94 18.14 21.47 -25.07
CA SER A 94 18.25 20.51 -26.15
C SER A 94 16.94 20.46 -26.97
N SER A 95 17.03 20.02 -28.21
CA SER A 95 15.83 19.83 -29.02
C SER A 95 14.95 18.69 -28.45
N ALA A 96 13.64 18.83 -28.61
CA ALA A 96 12.69 17.80 -28.14
C ALA A 96 12.99 16.43 -28.77
N SER A 97 13.41 16.39 -30.05
CA SER A 97 13.77 15.15 -30.74
C SER A 97 14.97 14.43 -30.11
N LEU A 98 16.01 15.17 -29.72
CA LEU A 98 17.17 14.61 -29.03
C LEU A 98 16.80 14.08 -27.63
N ILE A 99 16.02 14.85 -26.87
CA ILE A 99 15.55 14.42 -25.55
C ILE A 99 14.78 13.10 -25.71
N PHE A 100 13.85 13.04 -26.67
CA PHE A 100 13.05 11.84 -26.91
C PHE A 100 13.90 10.66 -27.36
N ALA A 101 14.90 10.88 -28.24
CA ALA A 101 15.79 9.83 -28.74
C ALA A 101 16.63 9.17 -27.63
N TYR A 102 16.99 9.90 -26.58
CA TYR A 102 17.74 9.33 -25.45
C TYR A 102 16.84 8.83 -24.32
N VAL A 103 15.78 9.55 -23.99
CA VAL A 103 14.90 9.21 -22.86
C VAL A 103 14.04 7.98 -23.15
N LEU A 104 13.49 7.87 -24.38
CA LEU A 104 12.57 6.77 -24.70
C LEU A 104 13.22 5.38 -24.63
N PRO A 105 14.39 5.15 -25.27
CA PRO A 105 15.06 3.86 -25.14
C PRO A 105 15.42 3.53 -23.70
N HIS A 106 15.88 4.53 -22.93
CA HIS A 106 16.20 4.33 -21.51
C HIS A 106 14.95 3.92 -20.70
N LEU A 107 13.83 4.60 -20.88
CA LEU A 107 12.58 4.26 -20.18
C LEU A 107 12.08 2.85 -20.56
N VAL A 108 12.05 2.52 -21.85
CA VAL A 108 11.60 1.21 -22.33
C VAL A 108 12.49 0.10 -21.76
N MET A 109 13.81 0.26 -21.84
CA MET A 109 14.74 -0.74 -21.30
C MET A 109 14.68 -0.84 -19.78
N SER A 110 14.55 0.28 -19.06
CA SER A 110 14.36 0.28 -17.61
C SER A 110 13.10 -0.48 -17.19
N LEU A 111 11.97 -0.21 -17.85
CA LEU A 111 10.71 -0.90 -17.59
C LEU A 111 10.82 -2.39 -17.89
N TYR A 112 11.43 -2.75 -19.04
CA TYR A 112 11.61 -4.13 -19.43
C TYR A 112 12.51 -4.90 -18.45
N VAL A 113 13.69 -4.38 -18.14
CA VAL A 113 14.64 -5.02 -17.21
C VAL A 113 14.02 -5.14 -15.82
N ASN A 114 13.38 -4.06 -15.30
CA ASN A 114 12.75 -4.10 -13.99
C ASN A 114 11.61 -5.13 -13.93
N SER A 115 10.77 -5.20 -14.96
CA SER A 115 9.70 -6.21 -15.04
C SER A 115 10.24 -7.64 -15.10
N ARG A 116 11.34 -7.88 -15.85
CA ARG A 116 11.95 -9.21 -15.95
C ARG A 116 12.66 -9.66 -14.69
N MET A 117 13.38 -8.75 -14.03
CA MET A 117 14.17 -9.08 -12.82
C MET A 117 13.31 -9.06 -11.54
N ASN A 118 12.42 -8.09 -11.40
CA ASN A 118 11.69 -7.83 -10.18
C ASN A 118 10.18 -8.09 -10.29
N GLY A 119 9.66 -8.44 -11.47
CA GLY A 119 8.23 -8.52 -11.73
C GLY A 119 7.46 -9.57 -10.92
N ARG A 120 8.16 -10.51 -10.27
CA ARG A 120 7.54 -11.41 -9.28
C ARG A 120 7.33 -10.77 -7.91
N PHE A 121 8.05 -9.71 -7.59
CA PHE A 121 8.03 -9.08 -6.26
C PHE A 121 7.53 -7.65 -6.29
N ARG A 122 7.53 -7.00 -7.45
CA ARG A 122 7.21 -5.59 -7.59
C ARG A 122 6.47 -5.33 -8.90
N TYR A 123 5.29 -4.75 -8.80
CA TYR A 123 4.53 -4.30 -9.96
C TYR A 123 5.10 -2.99 -10.51
N THR A 124 5.22 -2.88 -11.83
CA THR A 124 5.67 -1.69 -12.55
C THR A 124 4.74 -0.51 -12.26
N PHE A 125 5.28 0.69 -12.17
CA PHE A 125 4.61 1.96 -11.79
C PHE A 125 4.08 2.02 -10.35
N TRP A 126 3.79 0.93 -9.66
CA TRP A 126 3.38 0.99 -8.26
C TRP A 126 4.49 1.56 -7.36
N GLY A 127 5.76 1.34 -7.71
CA GLY A 127 6.88 2.01 -7.06
C GLY A 127 6.83 3.52 -7.21
N GLU A 128 6.45 4.01 -8.40
CA GLU A 128 6.30 5.43 -8.68
C GLU A 128 5.20 6.07 -7.82
N ILE A 129 4.06 5.38 -7.70
CA ILE A 129 2.96 5.83 -6.82
C ILE A 129 3.43 5.85 -5.37
N TYR A 130 4.06 4.77 -4.90
CA TYR A 130 4.56 4.67 -3.53
C TYR A 130 5.55 5.80 -3.20
N GLU A 131 6.53 6.03 -4.06
CA GLU A 131 7.49 7.12 -3.87
C GLU A 131 6.82 8.49 -3.91
N THR A 132 5.81 8.67 -4.77
CA THR A 132 5.05 9.92 -4.86
C THR A 132 4.24 10.17 -3.59
N VAL A 133 3.56 9.16 -3.04
CA VAL A 133 2.85 9.27 -1.74
C VAL A 133 3.78 9.72 -0.63
N MET A 134 5.02 9.22 -0.64
CA MET A 134 5.98 9.43 0.45
C MET A 134 6.84 10.70 0.28
N CYS A 135 7.07 11.17 -0.95
CA CYS A 135 8.12 12.14 -1.24
C CYS A 135 8.00 13.43 -0.42
N PHE A 136 6.84 14.06 -0.38
CA PHE A 136 6.65 15.33 0.36
C PHE A 136 6.85 15.16 1.88
N HIS A 137 6.55 13.98 2.41
CA HIS A 137 6.71 13.68 3.84
C HIS A 137 8.16 13.36 4.22
N LEU A 138 8.97 12.91 3.26
CA LEU A 138 10.36 12.52 3.51
C LEU A 138 11.36 13.65 3.26
N VAL A 139 11.06 14.62 2.38
CA VAL A 139 12.01 15.71 2.03
C VAL A 139 12.51 16.44 3.27
N ILE A 140 11.60 16.97 4.09
CA ILE A 140 11.99 17.77 5.26
C ILE A 140 12.75 16.93 6.29
N PRO A 141 12.25 15.74 6.73
CA PRO A 141 12.98 14.92 7.70
C PRO A 141 14.36 14.48 7.23
N THR A 142 14.53 14.14 5.95
CA THR A 142 15.84 13.71 5.43
C THR A 142 16.82 14.86 5.34
N ILE A 143 16.41 16.03 4.83
CA ILE A 143 17.27 17.24 4.77
C ILE A 143 17.67 17.67 6.18
N LEU A 144 16.72 17.78 7.12
CA LEU A 144 17.02 18.15 8.49
C LEU A 144 17.99 17.16 9.16
N THR A 145 17.85 15.86 8.88
CA THR A 145 18.76 14.84 9.42
C THR A 145 20.16 14.91 8.78
N LEU A 146 20.24 15.26 7.48
CA LEU A 146 21.52 15.49 6.82
C LEU A 146 22.28 16.68 7.44
N LEU A 147 21.57 17.76 7.75
CA LEU A 147 22.14 18.96 8.35
C LEU A 147 22.44 18.76 9.84
N SER A 148 21.51 18.14 10.57
CA SER A 148 21.62 17.89 12.01
C SER A 148 21.20 16.45 12.37
N PRO A 149 22.15 15.49 12.40
CA PRO A 149 21.83 14.06 12.65
C PRO A 149 21.20 13.78 14.01
N LYS A 150 21.41 14.66 14.99
CA LYS A 150 20.82 14.53 16.33
C LYS A 150 19.38 15.07 16.41
N HIS A 151 18.91 15.73 15.36
CA HIS A 151 17.57 16.33 15.33
C HIS A 151 16.47 15.28 15.24
N GLY A 152 15.42 15.45 16.04
CA GLY A 152 14.20 14.67 16.02
C GLY A 152 14.09 13.61 17.10
N LYS A 153 12.86 13.40 17.57
CA LYS A 153 12.50 12.39 18.59
C LYS A 153 12.17 11.07 17.95
N PHE A 154 12.39 9.98 18.68
CA PHE A 154 11.94 8.65 18.29
C PHE A 154 10.47 8.49 18.68
N ASN A 155 9.60 8.37 17.66
CA ASN A 155 8.18 8.10 17.87
C ASN A 155 7.90 6.63 17.57
N VAL A 156 7.31 5.94 18.54
CA VAL A 156 6.83 4.56 18.35
C VAL A 156 5.59 4.59 17.46
N THR A 157 5.48 3.64 16.54
CA THR A 157 4.31 3.51 15.68
C THR A 157 3.29 2.61 16.37
N ASP A 158 2.10 3.13 16.62
CA ASP A 158 0.98 2.34 17.13
C ASP A 158 0.54 1.31 16.08
N LYS A 159 0.14 0.14 16.56
CA LYS A 159 -0.33 -0.97 15.73
C LYS A 159 -1.55 -1.60 16.39
N GLY A 160 -2.44 -2.21 15.57
CA GLY A 160 -3.60 -2.94 16.08
C GLY A 160 -4.84 -2.07 16.33
N GLY A 161 -4.90 -0.86 15.76
CA GLY A 161 -6.11 -0.06 15.71
C GLY A 161 -7.09 -0.60 14.65
N VAL A 162 -8.36 -0.82 15.02
CA VAL A 162 -9.40 -1.20 14.06
C VAL A 162 -10.04 0.06 13.49
N LEU A 163 -10.13 0.13 12.18
CA LEU A 163 -10.80 1.23 11.49
C LEU A 163 -12.28 0.89 11.30
N ASP A 164 -13.16 1.48 12.12
CA ASP A 164 -14.59 1.20 12.10
C ASP A 164 -15.33 1.88 10.95
N GLN A 165 -14.82 3.01 10.45
CA GLN A 165 -15.38 3.75 9.34
C GLN A 165 -14.30 4.16 8.34
N GLY A 166 -14.63 4.11 7.05
CA GLY A 166 -13.75 4.64 6.01
C GLY A 166 -13.78 6.17 6.00
N PHE A 167 -12.63 6.79 5.75
CA PHE A 167 -12.51 8.23 5.58
C PHE A 167 -11.45 8.58 4.54
N PHE A 168 -11.42 9.84 4.12
CA PHE A 168 -10.39 10.35 3.24
C PHE A 168 -9.48 11.30 4.02
N ASP A 169 -8.19 10.96 4.13
CA ASP A 169 -7.22 11.78 4.86
C ASP A 169 -6.67 12.90 3.99
N PHE A 170 -7.44 13.97 3.88
CA PHE A 170 -7.05 15.15 3.11
C PHE A 170 -5.79 15.83 3.65
N HIS A 171 -5.54 15.73 4.95
CA HIS A 171 -4.38 16.38 5.57
C HIS A 171 -3.06 15.84 5.02
N ILE A 172 -2.99 14.51 4.84
CA ILE A 172 -1.80 13.84 4.32
C ILE A 172 -1.54 14.24 2.86
N VAL A 173 -2.58 14.36 2.05
CA VAL A 173 -2.42 14.59 0.60
C VAL A 173 -2.46 16.07 0.18
N ARG A 174 -2.56 17.01 1.11
CA ARG A 174 -2.53 18.45 0.79
C ARG A 174 -1.42 18.86 -0.18
N PRO A 175 -0.13 18.52 0.04
CA PRO A 175 0.93 18.89 -0.88
C PRO A 175 0.77 18.28 -2.26
N HIS A 176 0.27 17.04 -2.34
CA HIS A 176 -0.01 16.38 -3.61
C HIS A 176 -1.11 17.09 -4.39
N VAL A 177 -2.19 17.51 -3.71
CA VAL A 177 -3.29 18.25 -4.33
C VAL A 177 -2.82 19.60 -4.85
N ILE A 178 -1.99 20.33 -4.10
CA ILE A 178 -1.42 21.62 -4.55
C ILE A 178 -0.61 21.41 -5.83
N VAL A 179 0.28 20.42 -5.86
CA VAL A 179 1.11 20.16 -7.06
C VAL A 179 0.25 19.69 -8.23
N ALA A 180 -0.79 18.86 -7.98
CA ALA A 180 -1.71 18.43 -9.04
C ALA A 180 -2.48 19.61 -9.65
N LEU A 181 -2.94 20.56 -8.84
CA LEU A 181 -3.57 21.80 -9.31
C LEU A 181 -2.60 22.66 -10.13
N LEU A 182 -1.37 22.82 -9.67
CA LEU A 182 -0.34 23.57 -10.40
C LEU A 182 -0.03 22.90 -11.74
N LEU A 183 0.07 21.57 -11.80
CA LEU A 183 0.25 20.83 -13.05
C LEU A 183 -0.94 21.02 -13.99
N GLY A 184 -2.18 20.98 -13.48
CA GLY A 184 -3.36 21.27 -14.26
C GLY A 184 -3.32 22.69 -14.88
N ILE A 185 -2.97 23.70 -14.09
CA ILE A 185 -2.80 25.08 -14.57
C ILE A 185 -1.66 25.13 -15.61
N GLY A 186 -0.53 24.46 -15.35
CA GLY A 186 0.59 24.39 -16.27
C GLY A 186 0.23 23.75 -17.61
N ILE A 187 -0.54 22.66 -17.60
CA ILE A 187 -1.03 22.00 -18.83
C ILE A 187 -1.90 22.97 -19.63
N VAL A 188 -2.87 23.64 -19.00
CA VAL A 188 -3.73 24.63 -19.67
C VAL A 188 -2.90 25.77 -20.26
N ALA A 189 -1.98 26.35 -19.47
CA ALA A 189 -1.08 27.39 -19.95
C ALA A 189 -0.21 26.92 -21.13
N GLY A 190 0.32 25.70 -21.06
CA GLY A 190 1.09 25.08 -22.14
C GLY A 190 0.28 24.90 -23.43
N VAL A 191 -0.95 24.42 -23.32
CA VAL A 191 -1.85 24.25 -24.48
C VAL A 191 -2.17 25.60 -25.11
N VAL A 192 -2.50 26.63 -24.32
CA VAL A 192 -2.74 28.00 -24.82
C VAL A 192 -1.52 28.52 -25.57
N ARG A 193 -0.32 28.36 -24.99
CA ARG A 193 0.94 28.79 -25.62
C ARG A 193 1.29 28.00 -26.88
N ALA A 194 0.94 26.72 -26.93
CA ALA A 194 1.13 25.90 -28.13
C ALA A 194 0.22 26.34 -29.28
N VAL A 195 -1.04 26.68 -28.99
CA VAL A 195 -1.99 27.20 -29.98
C VAL A 195 -1.59 28.56 -30.47
N MET A 196 -1.01 29.43 -29.61
CA MET A 196 -0.57 30.77 -29.92
C MET A 196 0.96 30.83 -30.09
N HIS A 197 1.58 29.77 -30.61
CA HIS A 197 3.06 29.64 -30.64
C HIS A 197 3.75 30.76 -31.38
N ASP A 198 3.19 31.29 -32.48
CA ASP A 198 3.72 32.40 -33.23
C ASP A 198 3.78 33.70 -32.39
N TYR A 199 2.74 33.93 -31.59
CA TYR A 199 2.67 35.09 -30.70
C TYR A 199 3.70 35.03 -29.55
N PHE A 200 3.88 33.86 -28.96
CA PHE A 200 4.79 33.67 -27.83
C PHE A 200 6.23 33.35 -28.24
N GLY A 201 6.50 33.08 -29.52
CA GLY A 201 7.83 32.73 -30.02
C GLY A 201 8.39 31.46 -29.40
N VAL A 202 7.53 30.44 -29.10
CA VAL A 202 7.90 29.23 -28.41
C VAL A 202 7.85 28.00 -29.34
N ASP A 203 8.75 27.04 -29.11
CA ASP A 203 8.74 25.77 -29.86
C ASP A 203 7.61 24.87 -29.40
N PRO A 204 6.62 24.55 -30.30
CA PRO A 204 5.50 23.71 -29.96
C PRO A 204 5.91 22.26 -29.54
N TYR A 205 7.02 21.74 -30.06
CA TYR A 205 7.52 20.41 -29.69
C TYR A 205 8.03 20.34 -28.26
N VAL A 206 8.70 21.42 -27.81
CA VAL A 206 9.17 21.55 -26.42
C VAL A 206 7.98 21.67 -25.47
N ILE A 207 6.94 22.43 -25.87
CA ILE A 207 5.69 22.49 -25.09
C ILE A 207 5.05 21.11 -25.02
N ALA A 208 4.89 20.42 -26.15
CA ALA A 208 4.26 19.09 -26.19
C ALA A 208 4.98 18.08 -25.28
N LEU A 209 6.33 18.12 -25.26
CA LEU A 209 7.13 17.27 -24.37
C LEU A 209 6.83 17.56 -22.89
N ASN A 210 6.84 18.85 -22.51
CA ASN A 210 6.57 19.25 -21.12
C ASN A 210 5.11 18.99 -20.70
N VAL A 211 4.14 19.18 -21.61
CA VAL A 211 2.73 18.83 -21.37
C VAL A 211 2.58 17.32 -21.19
N GLY A 212 3.20 16.51 -22.04
CA GLY A 212 3.20 15.04 -21.90
C GLY A 212 3.80 14.60 -20.56
N TRP A 213 4.92 15.21 -20.14
CA TRP A 213 5.51 14.95 -18.83
C TRP A 213 4.59 15.39 -17.68
N ALA A 214 3.96 16.56 -17.77
CA ALA A 214 3.01 17.06 -16.77
C ALA A 214 1.78 16.17 -16.65
N ILE A 215 1.25 15.65 -17.77
CA ILE A 215 0.13 14.68 -17.78
C ILE A 215 0.53 13.38 -17.06
N PHE A 216 1.71 12.82 -17.39
CA PHE A 216 2.22 11.63 -16.70
C PHE A 216 2.36 11.87 -15.19
N SER A 217 2.97 12.99 -14.79
CA SER A 217 3.10 13.36 -13.38
C SER A 217 1.74 13.53 -12.68
N LEU A 218 0.77 14.12 -13.39
CA LEU A 218 -0.59 14.31 -12.87
C LEU A 218 -1.30 12.94 -12.65
N ILE A 219 -1.17 11.99 -13.57
CA ILE A 219 -1.75 10.64 -13.42
C ILE A 219 -1.18 9.96 -12.16
N ILE A 220 0.13 9.99 -11.98
CA ILE A 220 0.79 9.40 -10.80
C ILE A 220 0.38 10.11 -9.50
N LEU A 221 0.29 11.46 -9.51
CA LEU A 221 -0.19 12.24 -8.37
C LEU A 221 -1.65 11.91 -8.03
N MET A 222 -2.53 11.79 -9.02
CA MET A 222 -3.92 11.43 -8.79
C MET A 222 -4.05 10.02 -8.19
N ALA A 223 -3.23 9.06 -8.66
CA ALA A 223 -3.15 7.74 -8.05
C ALA A 223 -2.62 7.80 -6.60
N ALA A 224 -1.62 8.63 -6.33
CA ALA A 224 -1.09 8.84 -4.97
C ALA A 224 -2.13 9.48 -4.03
N ILE A 225 -2.93 10.42 -4.52
CA ILE A 225 -4.05 11.02 -3.78
C ILE A 225 -5.12 9.96 -3.48
N ALA A 226 -5.38 9.04 -4.41
CA ALA A 226 -6.33 7.95 -4.20
C ALA A 226 -5.97 7.04 -3.02
N VAL A 227 -4.68 6.85 -2.74
CA VAL A 227 -4.19 6.04 -1.60
C VAL A 227 -4.63 6.61 -0.24
N ALA A 228 -4.92 7.92 -0.15
CA ALA A 228 -5.41 8.53 1.10
C ALA A 228 -6.84 8.14 1.47
N ARG A 229 -7.52 7.35 0.65
CA ARG A 229 -8.83 6.80 0.97
C ARG A 229 -8.68 5.57 1.85
N GLU A 230 -8.86 5.75 3.13
CA GLU A 230 -8.90 4.67 4.11
C GLU A 230 -10.24 3.95 4.03
N THR A 231 -10.22 2.63 3.99
CA THR A 231 -11.43 1.81 3.96
C THR A 231 -11.68 1.17 5.32
N LYS A 232 -12.96 0.95 5.64
CA LYS A 232 -13.33 0.23 6.87
C LYS A 232 -12.63 -1.11 6.92
N GLN A 233 -12.01 -1.41 8.06
CA GLN A 233 -11.38 -2.69 8.30
C GLN A 233 -12.42 -3.72 8.73
N VAL A 234 -12.75 -4.64 7.84
CA VAL A 234 -13.77 -5.65 8.07
C VAL A 234 -13.26 -6.77 8.99
N ARG A 235 -11.95 -7.04 8.97
CA ARG A 235 -11.34 -8.17 9.67
C ARG A 235 -10.48 -7.70 10.85
N LYS A 236 -10.78 -8.21 12.04
CA LYS A 236 -9.99 -7.94 13.26
C LYS A 236 -8.78 -8.86 13.41
N THR A 237 -8.78 -10.04 12.76
CA THR A 237 -7.73 -11.05 12.89
C THR A 237 -7.27 -11.56 11.53
N ILE A 238 -5.98 -11.89 11.46
CA ILE A 238 -5.38 -12.51 10.27
C ILE A 238 -5.93 -13.92 10.12
N ARG A 239 -6.25 -14.33 8.90
CA ARG A 239 -6.63 -15.69 8.54
C ARG A 239 -5.49 -16.37 7.81
N VAL A 240 -5.29 -17.62 8.13
CA VAL A 240 -4.29 -18.49 7.52
C VAL A 240 -5.05 -19.63 6.82
N ASP A 241 -4.77 -19.81 5.54
CA ASP A 241 -5.32 -20.92 4.79
C ASP A 241 -4.61 -22.18 5.25
N VAL A 242 -5.36 -23.05 5.90
CA VAL A 242 -4.83 -24.29 6.49
C VAL A 242 -5.91 -25.35 6.58
N GLN A 243 -5.55 -26.56 6.15
CA GLN A 243 -6.41 -27.72 6.23
C GLN A 243 -6.05 -28.52 7.50
N ILE A 244 -6.89 -28.42 8.51
CA ILE A 244 -6.80 -29.18 9.76
C ILE A 244 -8.05 -30.03 9.86
N PRO A 245 -7.95 -31.35 10.05
CA PRO A 245 -9.12 -32.19 10.35
C PRO A 245 -9.84 -31.65 11.57
N ALA A 246 -11.17 -31.55 11.50
CA ALA A 246 -11.99 -31.03 12.56
C ALA A 246 -13.24 -31.92 12.77
N ILE A 247 -13.77 -31.90 13.99
CA ILE A 247 -15.03 -32.52 14.33
C ILE A 247 -15.96 -31.44 14.86
N ILE A 248 -17.14 -31.32 14.27
CA ILE A 248 -18.19 -30.40 14.71
C ILE A 248 -19.08 -31.21 15.71
N HIS A 249 -19.35 -30.60 16.85
CA HIS A 249 -20.30 -31.10 17.84
C HIS A 249 -21.57 -30.25 17.84
N TYR A 250 -22.71 -30.91 17.63
CA TYR A 250 -24.01 -30.26 17.60
C TYR A 250 -24.72 -30.42 18.96
N ALA A 251 -25.60 -29.47 19.27
CA ALA A 251 -26.43 -29.53 20.50
C ALA A 251 -27.27 -30.79 20.63
N SER A 252 -27.61 -31.42 19.49
CA SER A 252 -28.29 -32.71 19.44
C SER A 252 -27.45 -33.90 19.92
N GLY A 253 -26.16 -33.71 20.22
CA GLY A 253 -25.21 -34.79 20.56
C GLY A 253 -24.61 -35.50 19.36
N ILE A 254 -24.97 -35.10 18.15
CA ILE A 254 -24.37 -35.63 16.90
C ILE A 254 -23.03 -34.97 16.66
N SER A 255 -22.11 -35.68 16.00
CA SER A 255 -20.81 -35.12 15.60
C SER A 255 -20.55 -35.42 14.14
N SER A 256 -20.03 -34.43 13.41
CA SER A 256 -19.68 -34.56 12.00
C SER A 256 -18.20 -34.24 11.76
N ARG A 257 -17.55 -35.03 10.91
CA ARG A 257 -16.16 -34.81 10.52
C ARG A 257 -16.10 -33.83 9.37
N THR A 258 -15.11 -32.95 9.43
CA THR A 258 -14.81 -31.95 8.40
C THR A 258 -13.33 -31.56 8.47
N GLN A 259 -12.95 -30.54 7.71
CA GLN A 259 -11.64 -29.92 7.79
C GLN A 259 -11.75 -28.39 7.69
N THR A 260 -10.75 -27.68 8.20
CA THR A 260 -10.68 -26.23 8.03
C THR A 260 -10.23 -25.90 6.61
N SER A 261 -10.84 -24.90 5.98
CA SER A 261 -10.33 -24.25 4.77
C SER A 261 -9.49 -23.01 5.12
N ASN A 262 -9.87 -22.31 6.20
CA ASN A 262 -9.02 -21.27 6.79
C ASN A 262 -9.29 -21.12 8.30
N LEU A 263 -8.30 -20.60 9.01
CA LEU A 263 -8.31 -20.44 10.46
C LEU A 263 -7.78 -19.08 10.87
N SER A 264 -8.34 -18.51 11.93
CA SER A 264 -7.90 -17.26 12.55
C SER A 264 -8.00 -17.33 14.07
N MET A 265 -7.52 -16.29 14.77
CA MET A 265 -7.71 -16.19 16.23
C MET A 265 -9.15 -15.94 16.66
N GLY A 266 -10.06 -15.59 15.75
CA GLY A 266 -11.45 -15.27 16.05
C GLY A 266 -12.47 -16.22 15.42
N GLY A 267 -12.05 -17.24 14.67
CA GLY A 267 -12.96 -18.18 14.03
C GLY A 267 -12.29 -19.03 12.94
N ALA A 268 -13.08 -19.97 12.42
CA ALA A 268 -12.69 -20.87 11.35
C ALA A 268 -13.72 -20.88 10.22
N GLN A 269 -13.28 -21.19 9.03
CA GLN A 269 -14.12 -21.64 7.94
C GLN A 269 -13.82 -23.12 7.73
N LEU A 270 -14.87 -23.91 7.73
CA LEU A 270 -14.81 -25.37 7.57
C LEU A 270 -15.47 -25.73 6.23
N ASP A 271 -15.01 -26.78 5.61
CA ASP A 271 -15.70 -27.39 4.48
C ASP A 271 -17.05 -27.95 4.97
N ALA A 272 -18.06 -27.98 4.12
CA ALA A 272 -19.37 -28.52 4.50
C ALA A 272 -19.23 -30.01 4.86
N PRO A 273 -19.69 -30.44 6.05
CA PRO A 273 -19.61 -31.85 6.43
C PRO A 273 -20.60 -32.69 5.64
N ASP A 274 -20.23 -33.94 5.40
CA ASP A 274 -21.17 -34.94 4.88
C ASP A 274 -22.32 -35.17 5.90
N GLY A 275 -23.57 -35.07 5.44
CA GLY A 275 -24.74 -35.24 6.31
C GLY A 275 -25.08 -34.00 7.14
N ARG A 276 -25.34 -32.88 6.47
CA ARG A 276 -25.71 -31.60 7.12
C ARG A 276 -26.93 -31.70 8.00
N HIS A 277 -26.77 -31.31 9.25
CA HIS A 277 -27.88 -30.99 10.14
C HIS A 277 -28.09 -29.45 10.09
N GLU A 278 -28.80 -28.96 9.09
CA GLU A 278 -28.94 -27.48 8.83
C GLU A 278 -29.63 -26.76 9.99
N THR A 279 -30.46 -27.45 10.74
CA THR A 279 -31.25 -26.88 11.83
C THR A 279 -30.59 -26.99 13.20
N ASP A 280 -29.54 -27.82 13.36
CA ASP A 280 -28.90 -28.04 14.64
C ASP A 280 -27.88 -26.92 14.95
N GLU A 281 -27.90 -26.43 16.17
CA GLU A 281 -26.95 -25.47 16.70
C GLU A 281 -25.59 -26.14 16.92
N ILE A 282 -24.51 -25.48 16.50
CA ILE A 282 -23.14 -25.93 16.68
C ILE A 282 -22.62 -25.35 17.98
N GLU A 283 -22.23 -26.22 18.93
CA GLU A 283 -21.73 -25.83 20.25
C GLU A 283 -20.20 -25.74 20.30
N GLU A 284 -19.52 -26.75 19.79
CA GLU A 284 -18.06 -26.87 19.90
C GLU A 284 -17.47 -27.46 18.61
N ILE A 285 -16.18 -27.18 18.41
CA ILE A 285 -15.38 -27.88 17.41
C ILE A 285 -14.10 -28.42 18.03
N ASP A 286 -13.70 -29.61 17.60
CA ASP A 286 -12.40 -30.18 17.87
C ASP A 286 -11.48 -29.96 16.66
N LEU A 287 -10.36 -29.27 16.86
CA LEU A 287 -9.28 -29.19 15.88
C LEU A 287 -8.27 -30.29 16.16
N MET A 288 -8.12 -31.23 15.24
CA MET A 288 -7.25 -32.41 15.39
C MET A 288 -5.83 -32.07 14.99
N LEU A 289 -4.95 -31.85 15.97
CA LEU A 289 -3.55 -31.54 15.77
C LEU A 289 -2.66 -32.75 16.04
N LYS A 290 -1.41 -32.70 15.58
CA LYS A 290 -0.40 -33.71 15.90
C LYS A 290 -0.13 -33.83 17.40
N SER A 291 -0.35 -32.75 18.14
CA SER A 291 -0.17 -32.68 19.62
C SER A 291 -1.40 -33.09 20.42
N GLY A 292 -2.53 -33.42 19.79
CA GLY A 292 -3.82 -33.72 20.41
C GLY A 292 -4.94 -32.84 19.87
N ALA A 293 -6.17 -33.08 20.31
CA ALA A 293 -7.33 -32.29 19.93
C ALA A 293 -7.45 -31.02 20.78
N ILE A 294 -7.87 -29.93 20.16
CA ILE A 294 -8.23 -28.69 20.85
C ILE A 294 -9.72 -28.46 20.68
N THR A 295 -10.47 -28.56 21.74
CA THR A 295 -11.91 -28.26 21.77
C THR A 295 -12.13 -26.77 21.96
N ILE A 296 -12.91 -26.16 21.08
CA ILE A 296 -13.18 -24.72 21.10
C ILE A 296 -14.70 -24.51 21.03
N PRO A 297 -15.30 -23.78 21.98
CA PRO A 297 -16.71 -23.40 21.90
C PRO A 297 -16.89 -22.36 20.75
N VAL A 298 -17.97 -22.56 19.99
CA VAL A 298 -18.22 -21.79 18.78
C VAL A 298 -19.67 -21.37 18.63
N SER A 299 -19.89 -20.32 17.86
CA SER A 299 -21.20 -19.94 17.33
C SER A 299 -21.16 -19.90 15.80
N LYS A 300 -22.24 -20.37 15.15
CA LYS A 300 -22.37 -20.31 13.69
C LYS A 300 -22.64 -18.88 13.25
N ILE A 301 -21.85 -18.37 12.30
CA ILE A 301 -22.07 -17.04 11.70
C ILE A 301 -22.90 -17.17 10.43
N SER A 302 -22.52 -18.08 9.54
CA SER A 302 -23.16 -18.32 8.24
C SER A 302 -22.69 -19.66 7.69
N GLY A 303 -23.44 -20.22 6.77
CA GLY A 303 -23.05 -21.40 5.99
C GLY A 303 -23.70 -21.36 4.62
N ASP A 304 -23.02 -21.93 3.66
CA ASP A 304 -23.50 -22.18 2.30
C ASP A 304 -23.36 -23.68 1.99
N GLU A 305 -23.67 -24.11 0.78
CA GLU A 305 -23.60 -25.52 0.40
C GLU A 305 -22.19 -26.11 0.49
N GLU A 306 -21.16 -25.29 0.41
CA GLU A 306 -19.76 -25.71 0.35
C GLU A 306 -19.01 -25.48 1.67
N SER A 307 -19.44 -24.51 2.51
CA SER A 307 -18.68 -24.12 3.69
C SER A 307 -19.52 -23.64 4.88
N ILE A 308 -18.97 -23.78 6.08
CA ILE A 308 -19.53 -23.27 7.33
C ILE A 308 -18.53 -22.28 7.95
N ARG A 309 -19.02 -21.11 8.38
CA ARG A 309 -18.22 -20.10 9.07
C ARG A 309 -18.60 -20.05 10.53
N LEU A 310 -17.60 -20.28 11.39
CA LEU A 310 -17.75 -20.30 12.83
C LEU A 310 -16.98 -19.15 13.47
N ARG A 311 -17.54 -18.60 14.53
CA ARG A 311 -16.87 -17.66 15.44
C ARG A 311 -16.46 -18.41 16.70
N PHE A 312 -15.25 -18.20 17.17
CA PHE A 312 -14.79 -18.71 18.45
C PHE A 312 -15.36 -17.87 19.58
N GLU A 313 -15.93 -18.53 20.58
CA GLU A 313 -16.38 -17.92 21.80
C GLU A 313 -15.22 -17.72 22.79
N ALA A 314 -15.51 -17.15 23.96
CA ALA A 314 -14.51 -16.94 24.99
C ALA A 314 -13.91 -18.26 25.45
N MET A 315 -12.59 -18.36 25.44
CA MET A 315 -11.86 -19.56 25.81
C MET A 315 -10.79 -19.28 26.88
N PRO A 316 -10.42 -20.27 27.71
CA PRO A 316 -9.33 -20.17 28.67
C PRO A 316 -8.00 -19.84 27.99
N LEU A 317 -7.11 -19.13 28.73
CA LEU A 317 -5.81 -18.70 28.21
C LEU A 317 -4.95 -19.88 27.70
N ALA A 318 -5.05 -21.03 28.32
CA ALA A 318 -4.33 -22.24 27.87
C ALA A 318 -4.73 -22.63 26.43
N ARG A 319 -6.03 -22.78 26.15
CA ARG A 319 -6.55 -23.09 24.81
C ARG A 319 -6.21 -21.99 23.79
N ARG A 320 -6.28 -20.73 24.22
CA ARG A 320 -5.89 -19.60 23.36
C ARG A 320 -4.42 -19.65 22.98
N ARG A 321 -3.51 -20.04 23.88
CA ARG A 321 -2.09 -20.24 23.58
C ARG A 321 -1.85 -21.36 22.58
N GLU A 322 -2.59 -22.46 22.67
CA GLU A 322 -2.52 -23.54 21.71
C GLU A 322 -3.03 -23.09 20.33
N LEU A 323 -4.15 -22.38 20.28
CA LEU A 323 -4.66 -21.80 19.04
C LEU A 323 -3.66 -20.84 18.39
N VAL A 324 -2.95 -19.98 19.17
CA VAL A 324 -1.87 -19.13 18.67
C VAL A 324 -0.78 -19.96 18.01
N ARG A 325 -0.37 -21.07 18.60
CA ARG A 325 0.64 -21.96 18.01
C ARG A 325 0.17 -22.52 16.67
N VAL A 326 -1.09 -22.91 16.58
CA VAL A 326 -1.68 -23.48 15.37
C VAL A 326 -1.81 -22.43 14.27
N VAL A 327 -2.28 -21.23 14.58
CA VAL A 327 -2.53 -20.18 13.59
C VAL A 327 -1.24 -19.47 13.17
N LEU A 328 -0.32 -19.21 14.11
CA LEU A 328 0.78 -18.28 13.87
C LEU A 328 2.18 -18.91 13.93
N ALA A 329 2.37 -20.05 14.62
CA ALA A 329 3.69 -20.61 14.85
C ALA A 329 4.03 -21.81 13.95
N ARG A 330 3.20 -22.13 12.98
CA ARG A 330 3.49 -23.21 12.03
C ARG A 330 4.40 -22.69 10.91
N ALA A 331 5.35 -23.50 10.47
CA ALA A 331 6.27 -23.16 9.41
C ALA A 331 5.58 -22.88 8.05
N ASP A 332 4.44 -23.56 7.80
CA ASP A 332 3.63 -23.44 6.60
C ASP A 332 2.56 -22.34 6.67
N ALA A 333 2.31 -21.75 7.84
CA ALA A 333 1.33 -20.67 8.02
C ALA A 333 1.65 -19.39 7.21
N TRP A 334 2.90 -19.20 6.81
CA TRP A 334 3.43 -18.01 6.16
C TRP A 334 3.98 -18.29 4.76
N ILE A 335 3.44 -19.29 4.08
CA ILE A 335 3.78 -19.57 2.68
C ILE A 335 3.42 -18.33 1.86
N GLN A 336 4.42 -17.81 1.16
CA GLN A 336 4.18 -16.68 0.26
C GLN A 336 3.35 -17.18 -0.93
N PRO A 337 2.26 -16.48 -1.28
CA PRO A 337 1.51 -16.81 -2.48
C PRO A 337 2.42 -16.70 -3.70
N GLU A 338 2.21 -17.57 -4.68
CA GLU A 338 2.89 -17.45 -5.97
C GLU A 338 2.48 -16.12 -6.62
N TYR A 339 3.43 -15.20 -6.71
CA TYR A 339 3.21 -13.92 -7.39
C TYR A 339 3.25 -14.14 -8.90
N LYS A 340 2.20 -13.71 -9.58
CA LYS A 340 2.20 -13.64 -11.05
C LYS A 340 3.23 -12.60 -11.48
N GLN A 341 3.95 -12.91 -12.57
CA GLN A 341 4.90 -11.95 -13.14
C GLN A 341 4.15 -10.71 -13.62
N ASP A 342 4.68 -9.54 -13.29
CA ASP A 342 4.11 -8.26 -13.69
C ASP A 342 4.17 -8.04 -15.22
N ASN A 343 3.12 -7.39 -15.72
CA ASN A 343 3.09 -6.85 -17.08
C ASN A 343 2.92 -5.33 -16.99
N PRO A 344 3.90 -4.53 -17.46
CA PRO A 344 3.86 -3.07 -17.35
C PRO A 344 2.60 -2.42 -17.94
N LEU A 345 2.09 -2.94 -19.07
CA LEU A 345 0.89 -2.40 -19.70
C LEU A 345 -0.38 -2.66 -18.87
N ILE A 346 -0.49 -3.86 -18.30
CA ILE A 346 -1.61 -4.21 -17.40
C ILE A 346 -1.55 -3.36 -16.13
N SER A 347 -0.35 -3.18 -15.56
CA SER A 347 -0.15 -2.34 -14.38
C SER A 347 -0.54 -0.89 -14.64
N LEU A 348 -0.15 -0.31 -15.78
CA LEU A 348 -0.55 1.04 -16.18
C LEU A 348 -2.06 1.15 -16.36
N GLY A 349 -2.68 0.21 -17.06
CA GLY A 349 -4.14 0.15 -17.22
C GLY A 349 -4.88 0.07 -15.90
N THR A 350 -4.37 -0.71 -14.94
CA THR A 350 -4.94 -0.82 -13.59
C THR A 350 -4.87 0.51 -12.84
N ILE A 351 -3.74 1.23 -12.94
CA ILE A 351 -3.58 2.55 -12.30
C ILE A 351 -4.57 3.56 -12.88
N ILE A 352 -4.67 3.64 -14.20
CA ILE A 352 -5.60 4.54 -14.87
C ILE A 352 -7.04 4.23 -14.45
N ARG A 353 -7.42 2.95 -14.45
CA ARG A 353 -8.73 2.51 -13.98
C ARG A 353 -9.00 2.92 -12.53
N THR A 354 -8.03 2.73 -11.63
CA THR A 354 -8.16 3.10 -10.20
C THR A 354 -8.38 4.60 -10.02
N VAL A 355 -7.71 5.44 -10.83
CA VAL A 355 -7.91 6.90 -10.83
C VAL A 355 -9.33 7.24 -11.27
N PHE A 356 -9.84 6.62 -12.34
CA PHE A 356 -11.22 6.82 -12.80
C PHE A 356 -12.25 6.36 -11.76
N GLU A 357 -12.05 5.20 -11.13
CA GLU A 357 -12.93 4.69 -10.09
C GLU A 357 -12.98 5.62 -8.87
N LEU A 358 -11.87 6.26 -8.49
CA LEU A 358 -11.84 7.25 -7.42
C LEU A 358 -12.77 8.44 -7.74
N PHE A 359 -12.67 8.99 -8.96
CA PHE A 359 -13.54 10.09 -9.40
C PHE A 359 -15.01 9.67 -9.44
N TRP A 360 -15.30 8.49 -9.98
CA TRP A 360 -16.66 7.96 -10.05
C TRP A 360 -17.28 7.78 -8.66
N LEU A 361 -16.55 7.20 -7.72
CA LEU A 361 -17.03 6.95 -6.35
C LEU A 361 -17.20 8.24 -5.56
N THR A 362 -16.33 9.24 -5.76
CA THR A 362 -16.50 10.56 -5.12
C THR A 362 -17.70 11.30 -5.70
N TRP A 363 -17.96 11.17 -7.00
CA TRP A 363 -19.14 11.76 -7.65
C TRP A 363 -20.42 11.08 -7.19
N LYS A 364 -20.48 9.75 -7.15
CA LYS A 364 -21.64 8.97 -6.68
C LYS A 364 -21.97 9.25 -5.22
N GLY A 365 -20.98 9.28 -4.34
CA GLY A 365 -21.18 9.57 -2.92
C GLY A 365 -21.69 11.00 -2.63
N ARG A 366 -21.40 11.98 -3.51
CA ARG A 366 -22.02 13.31 -3.45
C ARG A 366 -23.48 13.31 -3.89
N HIS A 367 -23.84 12.51 -4.89
CA HIS A 367 -25.21 12.38 -5.36
C HIS A 367 -26.10 11.67 -4.35
N ASP A 368 -25.61 10.61 -3.71
CA ASP A 368 -26.38 9.88 -2.69
C ASP A 368 -26.61 10.72 -1.43
N LYS A 369 -25.61 11.53 -1.03
CA LYS A 369 -25.80 12.50 0.09
C LYS A 369 -26.82 13.59 -0.25
N ARG A 370 -26.87 14.08 -1.48
CA ARG A 370 -27.89 15.05 -1.89
C ARG A 370 -29.29 14.44 -1.90
N LYS A 371 -29.45 13.18 -2.31
CA LYS A 371 -30.76 12.49 -2.26
C LYS A 371 -31.25 12.22 -0.84
N ASN A 372 -30.33 11.99 0.12
CA ASN A 372 -30.72 11.76 1.53
C ASN A 372 -30.92 13.03 2.36
N VAL A 373 -30.59 14.21 1.84
CA VAL A 373 -30.85 15.51 2.53
C VAL A 373 -32.22 16.08 2.14
N ASP A 374 -32.79 15.65 1.03
CA ASP A 374 -34.07 16.14 0.53
C ASP A 374 -35.34 15.68 1.30
N PRO A 375 -35.39 14.52 2.03
CA PRO A 375 -36.59 14.13 2.75
C PRO A 375 -36.92 15.03 3.96
N VAL A 376 -35.90 15.68 4.55
CA VAL A 376 -36.12 16.61 5.69
C VAL A 376 -36.62 17.98 5.21
N ALA A 377 -36.20 18.41 4.02
CA ALA A 377 -36.64 19.63 3.39
C ALA A 377 -38.07 19.50 2.78
N ALA A 378 -38.50 18.30 2.43
CA ALA A 378 -39.87 18.02 1.96
C ALA A 378 -40.87 18.00 3.11
N ALA A 379 -40.53 17.43 4.26
CA ALA A 379 -41.39 17.41 5.45
C ALA A 379 -41.62 18.81 6.04
N ALA A 380 -40.62 19.71 5.96
CA ALA A 380 -40.75 21.09 6.45
C ALA A 380 -41.63 22.01 5.57
N LYS A 381 -42.01 21.57 4.37
CA LYS A 381 -42.92 22.29 3.48
C LYS A 381 -44.38 21.85 3.61
N GLU A 382 -44.67 20.70 4.21
CA GLU A 382 -46.02 20.22 4.46
C GLU A 382 -46.61 20.73 5.81
N ASP A 383 -45.75 21.15 6.74
CA ASP A 383 -46.21 21.70 8.05
C ASP A 383 -46.39 23.23 8.07
N GLY A 384 -46.36 23.90 6.93
CA GLY A 384 -46.53 25.33 6.78
C GLY A 384 -47.99 25.73 6.51
N VAL A 385 -48.91 25.45 7.46
CA VAL A 385 -50.24 26.09 7.50
C VAL A 385 -50.43 26.71 8.89
N ALA A 386 -50.30 27.98 8.94
CA ALA A 386 -51.07 29.01 9.63
C ALA A 386 -50.22 30.26 9.82
#